data_938afe94b1a75c8d8a480c6a5e9c3b3b
#
_entry.id   938afe94b1a75c8d8a480c6a5e9c3b3b
#
_cell.length_a   1.000
_cell.length_b   1.000
_cell.length_c   1.000
_cell.angle_alpha   90.00
_cell.angle_beta   90.00
_cell.angle_gamma   90.00
#
_symmetry.space_group_name_H-M   'P 1'
#
loop_
_entity.id
_entity.type
_entity.pdbx_description
1 polymer ?
#
loop_
_entity_poly.entity_id
_entity_poly.type
_entity_poly.pdbx_seq_one_letter_code
_entity_poly.pdbx_strand_id
1 'polypeptide(L)'
;ITTGLVGSEMCIRDRDYTFDWEKMLSFEGNTAPYLQYSHARICRIFSLSIMDRDDVKDANVIIGTEEELNLARCIMNFSEVVDNASSTLHPHKLCTHIHSTSSAFASFYEACPILKTEDEALMKSRLALCDLTARSISIGLGLLGIQSPEKM
;
A
#
# COMPACT_ATOMS: atom_id res chain seq x y z
N ILE A 1 -8.57 -4.58 -29.31
CA ILE A 1 -8.86 -3.20 -29.42
C ILE A 1 -8.88 -2.57 -28.03
N THR A 2 -7.97 -1.87 -27.75
CA THR A 2 -7.17 -1.29 -26.67
C THR A 2 -7.80 -0.03 -26.05
N THR A 3 -8.94 -0.11 -25.43
CA THR A 3 -9.57 1.05 -24.76
C THR A 3 -9.22 1.22 -23.29
N GLY A 4 -8.37 0.36 -22.73
CA GLY A 4 -8.02 0.40 -21.31
C GLY A 4 -6.68 1.09 -20.96
N LEU A 5 -5.91 1.55 -21.95
CA LEU A 5 -4.53 1.97 -21.76
C LEU A 5 -4.23 3.45 -22.04
N VAL A 6 -5.25 4.25 -22.39
CA VAL A 6 -5.04 5.63 -22.88
C VAL A 6 -4.29 6.51 -21.85
N GLY A 7 -4.57 6.38 -20.59
CA GLY A 7 -3.88 7.16 -19.54
C GLY A 7 -2.44 6.71 -19.30
N SER A 8 -2.19 5.40 -19.28
CA SER A 8 -0.84 4.85 -19.12
C SER A 8 0.01 5.04 -20.38
N GLU A 9 -0.58 4.96 -21.56
CA GLU A 9 0.11 5.25 -22.83
C GLU A 9 0.55 6.73 -22.94
N MET A 10 -0.25 7.68 -22.47
CA MET A 10 0.15 9.07 -22.42
C MET A 10 1.35 9.28 -21.48
N CYS A 11 1.37 8.62 -20.33
CA CYS A 11 2.52 8.69 -19.39
C CYS A 11 3.78 8.03 -19.95
N ILE A 12 3.65 7.01 -20.79
CA ILE A 12 4.75 6.32 -21.47
C ILE A 12 5.26 7.14 -22.66
N ARG A 13 4.37 7.79 -23.42
CA ARG A 13 4.75 8.60 -24.59
C ARG A 13 5.61 9.81 -24.29
N ASP A 14 5.50 10.35 -23.07
CA ASP A 14 6.24 11.54 -22.65
C ASP A 14 7.62 11.23 -22.04
N ARG A 15 7.98 9.94 -21.91
CA ARG A 15 9.26 9.49 -21.37
C ARG A 15 9.73 8.24 -22.09
N ASP A 16 11.03 8.17 -22.34
CA ASP A 16 11.67 6.94 -22.83
C ASP A 16 11.49 5.83 -21.80
N TYR A 17 10.79 4.78 -22.19
CA TYR A 17 10.55 3.60 -21.37
C TYR A 17 11.20 2.38 -22.02
N THR A 18 12.19 1.83 -21.34
CA THR A 18 12.81 0.56 -21.75
C THR A 18 12.07 -0.59 -21.08
N PHE A 19 11.35 -1.36 -21.89
CA PHE A 19 10.68 -2.56 -21.42
C PHE A 19 11.69 -3.65 -21.04
N ASP A 20 11.56 -4.20 -19.85
CA ASP A 20 12.43 -5.25 -19.31
C ASP A 20 11.58 -6.22 -18.49
N TRP A 21 11.48 -7.46 -18.95
CA TRP A 21 10.70 -8.50 -18.30
C TRP A 21 11.16 -8.80 -16.88
N GLU A 22 12.45 -8.87 -16.63
CA GLU A 22 12.99 -9.19 -15.32
C GLU A 22 12.65 -8.10 -14.30
N LYS A 23 12.78 -6.84 -14.71
CA LYS A 23 12.40 -5.69 -13.86
C LYS A 23 10.91 -5.65 -13.58
N MET A 24 10.08 -5.95 -14.58
CA MET A 24 8.63 -5.88 -14.44
C MET A 24 8.05 -6.96 -13.54
N LEU A 25 8.65 -8.14 -13.52
CA LEU A 25 8.23 -9.28 -12.71
C LEU A 25 8.98 -9.37 -11.37
N SER A 26 9.88 -8.42 -11.10
CA SER A 26 10.63 -8.37 -9.86
C SER A 26 9.72 -8.14 -8.65
N PHE A 27 10.05 -8.80 -7.54
CA PHE A 27 9.50 -8.50 -6.22
C PHE A 27 10.24 -7.36 -5.51
N GLU A 28 11.01 -6.58 -6.25
CA GLU A 28 11.73 -5.41 -5.76
C GLU A 28 11.38 -4.17 -6.59
N GLY A 29 11.37 -3.00 -5.95
CA GLY A 29 11.07 -1.73 -6.59
C GLY A 29 9.58 -1.49 -6.85
N ASN A 30 9.28 -0.52 -7.73
CA ASN A 30 7.90 -0.12 -8.02
C ASN A 30 7.28 -1.04 -9.08
N THR A 31 6.92 -2.25 -8.68
CA THR A 31 6.36 -3.30 -9.53
C THR A 31 5.03 -3.80 -8.97
N ALA A 32 4.15 -4.30 -9.84
CA ALA A 32 2.87 -4.87 -9.40
C ALA A 32 3.06 -6.08 -8.46
N PRO A 33 3.96 -7.06 -8.74
CA PRO A 33 4.23 -8.16 -7.82
C PRO A 33 4.67 -7.72 -6.42
N TYR A 34 5.52 -6.70 -6.32
CA TYR A 34 5.93 -6.15 -5.01
C TYR A 34 4.75 -5.59 -4.22
N LEU A 35 3.87 -4.83 -4.88
CA LEU A 35 2.69 -4.23 -4.23
C LEU A 35 1.66 -5.29 -3.81
N GLN A 36 1.46 -6.30 -4.65
CA GLN A 36 0.60 -7.45 -4.34
C GLN A 36 1.16 -8.25 -3.16
N TYR A 37 2.47 -8.50 -3.13
CA TYR A 37 3.15 -9.15 -2.01
C TYR A 37 2.99 -8.35 -0.71
N SER A 38 3.15 -7.02 -0.77
CA SER A 38 2.97 -6.15 0.40
C SER A 38 1.55 -6.27 0.96
N HIS A 39 0.52 -6.29 0.10
CA HIS A 39 -0.87 -6.51 0.51
C HIS A 39 -1.06 -7.89 1.15
N ALA A 40 -0.59 -8.96 0.49
CA ALA A 40 -0.71 -10.33 1.01
C ALA A 40 0.02 -10.50 2.36
N ARG A 41 1.16 -9.82 2.55
CA ARG A 41 1.89 -9.82 3.83
C ARG A 41 1.06 -9.21 4.96
N ILE A 42 0.34 -8.11 4.69
CA ILE A 42 -0.55 -7.52 5.69
C ILE A 42 -1.72 -8.45 6.01
N CYS A 43 -2.34 -9.06 5.00
CA CYS A 43 -3.39 -10.06 5.20
C CYS A 43 -2.90 -11.23 6.08
N ARG A 44 -1.65 -11.64 5.89
CA ARG A 44 -1.05 -12.67 6.75
C ARG A 44 -0.90 -12.25 8.21
N ILE A 45 -0.62 -10.98 8.50
CA ILE A 45 -0.56 -10.49 9.88
C ILE A 45 -1.90 -10.74 10.57
N PHE A 46 -3.02 -10.38 9.93
CA PHE A 46 -4.35 -10.63 10.46
C PHE A 46 -4.65 -12.12 10.62
N SER A 47 -4.21 -12.98 9.70
CA SER A 47 -4.39 -14.42 9.83
C SER A 47 -3.64 -15.05 11.03
N LEU A 48 -2.65 -14.37 11.56
CA LEU A 48 -1.86 -14.77 12.75
C LEU A 48 -2.29 -14.03 14.01
N SER A 49 -3.09 -12.97 13.88
CA SER A 49 -3.61 -12.21 14.99
C SER A 49 -4.81 -12.93 15.64
N ILE A 50 -5.03 -12.66 16.92
CA ILE A 50 -6.27 -13.02 17.64
C ILE A 50 -7.40 -12.04 17.37
N MET A 51 -7.10 -10.88 16.77
CA MET A 51 -8.04 -9.82 16.41
C MET A 51 -8.25 -9.82 14.90
N ASP A 52 -9.48 -9.58 14.48
CA ASP A 52 -9.81 -9.40 13.07
C ASP A 52 -9.87 -7.91 12.68
N ARG A 53 -10.24 -7.62 11.43
CA ARG A 53 -10.32 -6.26 10.91
C ARG A 53 -11.46 -5.45 11.52
N ASP A 54 -12.55 -6.12 11.94
CA ASP A 54 -13.69 -5.45 12.56
C ASP A 54 -13.35 -5.03 13.99
N ASP A 55 -12.51 -5.79 14.71
CA ASP A 55 -12.04 -5.44 16.07
C ASP A 55 -11.19 -4.18 16.12
N VAL A 56 -10.54 -3.84 15.01
CA VAL A 56 -9.60 -2.69 14.95
C VAL A 56 -10.14 -1.49 14.17
N LYS A 57 -11.32 -1.61 13.58
CA LYS A 57 -11.91 -0.60 12.70
C LYS A 57 -12.06 0.78 13.34
N ASP A 58 -12.44 0.80 14.62
CA ASP A 58 -12.67 2.03 15.40
C ASP A 58 -11.57 2.25 16.45
N ALA A 59 -10.42 1.58 16.30
CA ALA A 59 -9.32 1.72 17.24
C ALA A 59 -8.68 3.11 17.15
N ASN A 60 -8.35 3.67 18.32
CA ASN A 60 -7.56 4.88 18.37
C ASN A 60 -6.13 4.61 17.92
N VAL A 61 -5.66 5.37 16.93
CA VAL A 61 -4.28 5.27 16.44
C VAL A 61 -3.36 6.04 17.39
N ILE A 62 -2.41 5.32 18.00
CA ILE A 62 -1.37 5.84 18.88
C ILE A 62 -0.09 5.92 18.06
N ILE A 63 0.49 7.10 17.95
CA ILE A 63 1.76 7.34 17.25
C ILE A 63 2.86 7.52 18.31
N GLY A 64 3.74 6.55 18.42
CA GLY A 64 4.85 6.57 19.38
C GLY A 64 6.23 6.57 18.71
N THR A 65 6.29 6.23 17.40
CA THR A 65 7.56 6.16 16.65
C THR A 65 7.48 6.95 15.34
N GLU A 66 8.64 7.26 14.76
CA GLU A 66 8.72 7.97 13.48
C GLU A 66 8.19 7.10 12.33
N GLU A 67 8.37 5.80 12.39
CA GLU A 67 7.87 4.85 11.39
C GLU A 67 6.34 4.80 11.38
N GLU A 68 5.70 4.80 12.56
CA GLU A 68 4.25 4.89 12.68
C GLU A 68 3.73 6.21 12.12
N LEU A 69 4.42 7.32 12.40
CA LEU A 69 4.07 8.65 11.88
C LEU A 69 4.20 8.71 10.36
N ASN A 70 5.29 8.19 9.81
CA ASN A 70 5.54 8.19 8.37
C ASN A 70 4.50 7.35 7.62
N LEU A 71 4.15 6.17 8.15
CA LEU A 71 3.10 5.35 7.59
C LEU A 71 1.73 6.05 7.63
N ALA A 72 1.38 6.65 8.78
CA ALA A 72 0.14 7.40 8.93
C ALA A 72 0.04 8.56 7.93
N ARG A 73 1.12 9.32 7.72
CA ARG A 73 1.19 10.38 6.70
C ARG A 73 0.94 9.85 5.29
N CYS A 74 1.55 8.72 4.94
CA CYS A 74 1.30 8.09 3.63
C CYS A 74 -0.19 7.73 3.46
N ILE A 75 -0.80 7.12 4.48
CA ILE A 75 -2.22 6.75 4.45
C ILE A 75 -3.11 8.00 4.30
N MET A 76 -2.86 9.06 5.06
CA MET A 76 -3.65 10.28 5.03
C MET A 76 -3.59 11.01 3.67
N ASN A 77 -2.46 10.95 2.99
CA ASN A 77 -2.27 11.61 1.69
C ASN A 77 -2.91 10.85 0.52
N PHE A 78 -3.46 9.66 0.75
CA PHE A 78 -4.00 8.82 -0.33
C PHE A 78 -5.08 9.52 -1.15
N SER A 79 -6.05 10.16 -0.50
CA SER A 79 -7.15 10.85 -1.19
C SER A 79 -6.66 11.99 -2.07
N GLU A 80 -5.74 12.81 -1.57
CA GLU A 80 -5.15 13.92 -2.33
C GLU A 80 -4.40 13.43 -3.57
N VAL A 81 -3.68 12.31 -3.44
CA VAL A 81 -2.98 11.71 -4.58
C VAL A 81 -3.94 11.17 -5.63
N VAL A 82 -5.05 10.54 -5.22
CA VAL A 82 -6.09 10.08 -6.15
C VAL A 82 -6.71 11.26 -6.89
N ASP A 83 -7.09 12.33 -6.19
CA ASP A 83 -7.63 13.54 -6.80
C ASP A 83 -6.65 14.18 -7.77
N ASN A 84 -5.38 14.25 -7.39
CA ASN A 84 -4.33 14.81 -8.25
C ASN A 84 -4.08 13.93 -9.48
N ALA A 85 -4.00 12.60 -9.32
CA ALA A 85 -3.82 11.67 -10.43
C ALA A 85 -4.99 11.74 -11.43
N SER A 86 -6.22 11.87 -10.91
CA SER A 86 -7.44 12.00 -11.70
C SER A 86 -7.48 13.32 -12.46
N SER A 87 -7.26 14.45 -11.78
CA SER A 87 -7.34 15.80 -12.38
C SER A 87 -6.24 16.05 -13.41
N THR A 88 -5.05 15.49 -13.21
CA THR A 88 -3.91 15.65 -14.11
C THR A 88 -3.78 14.54 -15.15
N LEU A 89 -4.60 13.48 -15.06
CA LEU A 89 -4.54 12.28 -15.90
C LEU A 89 -3.16 11.59 -15.85
N HIS A 90 -2.52 11.58 -14.66
CA HIS A 90 -1.21 11.00 -14.44
C HIS A 90 -1.25 9.80 -13.48
N PRO A 91 -1.63 8.60 -13.92
CA PRO A 91 -1.76 7.42 -13.05
C PRO A 91 -0.44 6.99 -12.38
N HIS A 92 0.72 7.35 -12.94
CA HIS A 92 2.02 7.06 -12.32
C HIS A 92 2.18 7.70 -10.94
N LYS A 93 1.48 8.81 -10.64
CA LYS A 93 1.50 9.42 -9.31
C LYS A 93 0.90 8.48 -8.26
N LEU A 94 -0.18 7.78 -8.63
CA LEU A 94 -0.79 6.77 -7.77
C LEU A 94 0.15 5.56 -7.59
N CYS A 95 0.79 5.08 -8.67
CA CYS A 95 1.79 4.01 -8.58
C CYS A 95 2.91 4.36 -7.60
N THR A 96 3.48 5.57 -7.75
CA THR A 96 4.54 6.05 -6.86
C THR A 96 4.09 6.14 -5.42
N HIS A 97 2.87 6.61 -5.18
CA HIS A 97 2.32 6.73 -3.84
C HIS A 97 2.11 5.37 -3.17
N ILE A 98 1.50 4.41 -3.88
CA ILE A 98 1.29 3.05 -3.34
C ILE A 98 2.62 2.39 -3.02
N HIS A 99 3.63 2.56 -3.87
CA HIS A 99 4.99 2.07 -3.62
C HIS A 99 5.60 2.71 -2.37
N SER A 100 5.49 4.04 -2.21
CA SER A 100 5.97 4.74 -1.02
C SER A 100 5.25 4.27 0.24
N THR A 101 3.93 4.04 0.18
CA THR A 101 3.13 3.48 1.28
C THR A 101 3.60 2.07 1.65
N SER A 102 3.87 1.22 0.65
CA SER A 102 4.40 -0.14 0.87
C SER A 102 5.80 -0.12 1.50
N SER A 103 6.65 0.82 1.09
CA SER A 103 7.99 1.00 1.67
C SER A 103 7.92 1.50 3.11
N ALA A 104 7.04 2.48 3.39
CA ALA A 104 6.81 2.96 4.75
C ALA A 104 6.25 1.84 5.66
N PHE A 105 5.36 1.01 5.13
CA PHE A 105 4.88 -0.18 5.83
C PHE A 105 6.01 -1.17 6.14
N ALA A 106 6.92 -1.42 5.21
CA ALA A 106 8.06 -2.32 5.45
C ALA A 106 8.93 -1.83 6.63
N SER A 107 9.28 -0.53 6.64
CA SER A 107 10.04 0.09 7.74
C SER A 107 9.28 0.01 9.07
N PHE A 108 7.98 0.32 9.07
CA PHE A 108 7.12 0.18 10.25
C PHE A 108 7.08 -1.26 10.76
N TYR A 109 6.93 -2.25 9.88
CA TYR A 109 6.86 -3.66 10.25
C TYR A 109 8.17 -4.17 10.88
N GLU A 110 9.31 -3.67 10.43
CA GLU A 110 10.62 -4.02 10.97
C GLU A 110 10.90 -3.37 12.33
N ALA A 111 10.52 -2.11 12.48
CA ALA A 111 10.81 -1.33 13.69
C ALA A 111 9.79 -1.54 14.82
N CYS A 112 8.53 -1.82 14.48
CA CYS A 112 7.42 -1.86 15.43
C CYS A 112 6.88 -3.30 15.58
N PRO A 113 7.10 -3.97 16.72
CA PRO A 113 6.49 -5.27 17.00
C PRO A 113 4.96 -5.15 17.02
N ILE A 114 4.24 -5.85 16.12
CA ILE A 114 2.79 -5.77 16.02
C ILE A 114 2.15 -6.81 16.95
N LEU A 115 2.41 -8.09 16.70
CA LEU A 115 1.77 -9.20 17.42
C LEU A 115 2.47 -9.58 18.73
N LYS A 116 3.69 -9.07 18.98
CA LYS A 116 4.49 -9.38 20.18
C LYS A 116 4.39 -8.29 21.25
N THR A 117 3.56 -7.30 21.06
CA THR A 117 3.35 -6.21 22.03
C THR A 117 2.43 -6.71 23.15
N GLU A 118 2.80 -6.44 24.41
CA GLU A 118 2.02 -6.78 25.60
C GLU A 118 0.85 -5.79 25.84
N ASP A 119 0.98 -4.58 25.35
CA ASP A 119 -0.05 -3.54 25.42
C ASP A 119 -1.11 -3.76 24.34
N GLU A 120 -2.29 -4.13 24.76
CA GLU A 120 -3.44 -4.39 23.85
C GLU A 120 -3.86 -3.12 23.08
N ALA A 121 -3.80 -1.94 23.69
CA ALA A 121 -4.17 -0.70 23.03
C ALA A 121 -3.16 -0.35 21.91
N LEU A 122 -1.88 -0.56 22.17
CA LEU A 122 -0.83 -0.37 21.17
C LEU A 122 -0.91 -1.43 20.06
N MET A 123 -1.24 -2.68 20.40
CA MET A 123 -1.47 -3.75 19.40
C MET A 123 -2.63 -3.39 18.48
N LYS A 124 -3.77 -2.97 19.02
CA LYS A 124 -4.94 -2.52 18.25
C LYS A 124 -4.60 -1.34 17.33
N SER A 125 -3.87 -0.36 17.84
CA SER A 125 -3.39 0.79 17.08
C SER A 125 -2.54 0.36 15.87
N ARG A 126 -1.58 -0.52 16.07
CA ARG A 126 -0.69 -1.02 15.00
C ARG A 126 -1.43 -1.88 13.99
N LEU A 127 -2.35 -2.71 14.42
CA LEU A 127 -3.23 -3.47 13.54
C LEU A 127 -4.16 -2.55 12.73
N ALA A 128 -4.67 -1.45 13.32
CA ALA A 128 -5.44 -0.45 12.58
C ALA A 128 -4.61 0.21 11.47
N LEU A 129 -3.35 0.56 11.73
CA LEU A 129 -2.43 1.05 10.69
C LEU A 129 -2.20 0.00 9.59
N CYS A 130 -2.08 -1.28 9.95
CA CYS A 130 -1.99 -2.37 8.99
C CYS A 130 -3.24 -2.46 8.10
N ASP A 131 -4.45 -2.41 8.69
CA ASP A 131 -5.70 -2.48 7.93
C ASP A 131 -5.86 -1.31 6.98
N LEU A 132 -5.62 -0.09 7.46
CA LEU A 132 -5.66 1.12 6.63
C LEU A 132 -4.66 1.06 5.48
N THR A 133 -3.46 0.54 5.74
CA THR A 133 -2.43 0.32 4.69
C THR A 133 -2.92 -0.70 3.65
N ALA A 134 -3.45 -1.83 4.08
CA ALA A 134 -3.98 -2.85 3.17
C ALA A 134 -5.10 -2.30 2.28
N ARG A 135 -6.03 -1.53 2.86
CA ARG A 135 -7.10 -0.87 2.10
C ARG A 135 -6.55 0.14 1.10
N SER A 136 -5.60 0.98 1.49
CA SER A 136 -4.98 1.98 0.60
C SER A 136 -4.29 1.30 -0.59
N ILE A 137 -3.52 0.24 -0.35
CA ILE A 137 -2.87 -0.55 -1.41
C ILE A 137 -3.90 -1.22 -2.30
N SER A 138 -4.91 -1.89 -1.72
CA SER A 138 -5.94 -2.62 -2.47
C SER A 138 -6.79 -1.69 -3.35
N ILE A 139 -7.22 -0.55 -2.80
CA ILE A 139 -7.99 0.46 -3.56
C ILE A 139 -7.11 1.03 -4.68
N GLY A 140 -5.87 1.40 -4.37
CA GLY A 140 -4.95 1.96 -5.35
C GLY A 140 -4.63 0.99 -6.48
N LEU A 141 -4.37 -0.28 -6.19
CA LEU A 141 -4.21 -1.33 -7.19
C LEU A 141 -5.48 -1.51 -8.02
N GLY A 142 -6.66 -1.53 -7.39
CA GLY A 142 -7.95 -1.61 -8.08
C GLY A 142 -8.19 -0.46 -9.05
N LEU A 143 -7.83 0.77 -8.68
CA LEU A 143 -7.90 1.94 -9.57
C LEU A 143 -6.96 1.81 -10.79
N LEU A 144 -5.88 1.06 -10.66
CA LEU A 144 -4.94 0.74 -11.75
C LEU A 144 -5.34 -0.52 -12.53
N GLY A 145 -6.46 -1.18 -12.20
CA GLY A 145 -6.90 -2.42 -12.84
C GLY A 145 -6.12 -3.65 -12.41
N ILE A 146 -5.39 -3.59 -11.29
CA ILE A 146 -4.56 -4.67 -10.76
C ILE A 146 -5.28 -5.30 -9.56
N GLN A 147 -5.35 -6.63 -9.54
CA GLN A 147 -5.93 -7.36 -8.42
C GLN A 147 -4.97 -7.37 -7.20
N SER A 148 -5.54 -7.33 -6.01
CA SER A 148 -4.82 -7.45 -4.74
C SER A 148 -5.13 -8.79 -4.06
N PRO A 149 -4.35 -9.86 -4.31
CA PRO A 149 -4.58 -11.16 -3.70
C PRO A 149 -4.30 -11.11 -2.20
N GLU A 150 -5.05 -11.89 -1.42
CA GLU A 150 -4.80 -12.03 0.03
C GLU A 150 -3.67 -13.02 0.34
N LYS A 151 -3.34 -13.88 -0.62
CA LYS A 151 -2.28 -14.91 -0.50
C LYS A 151 -1.47 -14.95 -1.79
N MET A 152 -0.19 -15.00 -1.63
CA MET A 152 0.79 -15.24 -2.70
C MET A 152 1.78 -16.34 -2.25
#